data_3c04f22fa1e4d48cd8342396010f596a
#
_entry.id   3c04f22fa1e4d48cd8342396010f596a
#
_cell.length_a   1.000
_cell.length_b   1.000
_cell.length_c   1.000
_cell.angle_alpha   90.00
_cell.angle_beta   90.00
_cell.angle_gamma   90.00
#
_symmetry.space_group_name_H-M   'P 1'
#
loop_
_entity.id
_entity.type
_entity.pdbx_description
1 polymer ?
#
loop_
_entity_poly.entity_id
_entity_poly.type
_entity_poly.pdbx_seq_one_letter_code
_entity_poly.pdbx_strand_id
1 'polypeptide(L)'
;MIPGIQKVAYKQDLKEQVIDVPPQVCITKDNVQVSVDGILYLQVVDPEKGSYGIDDYRFATAQMAQTTMRSEIGKIELDNSFSERDRINDAIVRSIDEASDPWGVKVTRYEIRDITPTDTILQAMQQQVRADREKRAEILSSEGDKEARINVSKGDRQNAINLSKGERQKRINEAEGRAEATKILAAATADGIGEVAAALKLPKGRQA
;
A
#
# COMPACT_ATOMS: atom_id res chain seq x y z
N MET A 1 -54.12 -25.53 -11.59
CA MET A 1 -54.55 -25.12 -12.92
C MET A 1 -55.70 -25.99 -13.39
N ILE A 2 -56.82 -25.40 -13.79
CA ILE A 2 -57.95 -26.12 -14.37
C ILE A 2 -57.74 -26.12 -15.89
N PRO A 3 -57.49 -27.28 -16.50
CA PRO A 3 -57.23 -27.35 -17.95
C PRO A 3 -58.46 -26.93 -18.71
N GLY A 4 -58.31 -25.93 -19.59
CA GLY A 4 -59.39 -25.39 -20.45
C GLY A 4 -59.97 -24.03 -20.02
N ILE A 5 -59.73 -23.58 -18.77
CA ILE A 5 -60.27 -22.32 -18.26
C ILE A 5 -59.13 -21.32 -17.91
N GLN A 6 -57.96 -21.83 -17.51
CA GLN A 6 -56.82 -20.99 -17.11
C GLN A 6 -55.71 -21.07 -18.15
N LYS A 7 -55.23 -19.92 -18.62
CA LYS A 7 -54.05 -19.79 -19.48
C LYS A 7 -52.93 -19.12 -18.69
N VAL A 8 -51.69 -19.62 -18.90
CA VAL A 8 -50.47 -18.91 -18.42
C VAL A 8 -50.32 -17.67 -19.28
N ALA A 9 -50.45 -16.48 -18.71
CA ALA A 9 -50.28 -15.20 -19.39
C ALA A 9 -48.81 -14.79 -19.48
N TYR A 10 -48.08 -14.94 -18.35
CA TYR A 10 -46.66 -14.57 -18.26
C TYR A 10 -45.86 -15.66 -17.57
N LYS A 11 -44.59 -15.75 -17.97
CA LYS A 11 -43.61 -16.64 -17.35
C LYS A 11 -42.36 -15.81 -16.99
N GLN A 12 -42.10 -15.65 -15.70
CA GLN A 12 -40.97 -14.89 -15.22
C GLN A 12 -39.85 -15.83 -14.68
N ASP A 13 -38.59 -15.52 -14.96
CA ASP A 13 -37.44 -16.19 -14.38
C ASP A 13 -37.08 -15.47 -13.10
N LEU A 14 -37.05 -16.21 -11.98
CA LEU A 14 -36.74 -15.68 -10.65
C LEU A 14 -35.22 -15.75 -10.32
N LYS A 15 -34.41 -16.23 -11.27
CA LYS A 15 -32.97 -16.21 -11.12
C LYS A 15 -32.43 -14.80 -11.29
N GLU A 16 -31.25 -14.57 -10.72
CA GLU A 16 -30.52 -13.36 -10.96
C GLU A 16 -30.21 -13.21 -12.46
N GLN A 17 -30.50 -12.06 -13.00
CA GLN A 17 -30.34 -11.72 -14.41
C GLN A 17 -29.27 -10.64 -14.53
N VAL A 18 -28.46 -10.74 -15.56
CA VAL A 18 -27.42 -9.79 -15.90
C VAL A 18 -27.88 -8.96 -17.11
N ILE A 19 -27.85 -7.65 -16.94
CA ILE A 19 -28.22 -6.70 -17.99
C ILE A 19 -27.01 -5.85 -18.32
N ASP A 20 -26.63 -5.84 -19.58
CA ASP A 20 -25.58 -4.95 -20.09
C ASP A 20 -26.16 -3.55 -20.27
N VAL A 21 -25.53 -2.56 -19.61
CA VAL A 21 -25.91 -1.15 -19.73
C VAL A 21 -25.01 -0.51 -20.78
N PRO A 22 -25.57 -0.09 -21.92
CA PRO A 22 -24.78 0.41 -23.02
C PRO A 22 -24.01 1.69 -22.65
N PRO A 23 -22.87 1.95 -23.33
CA PRO A 23 -22.03 3.09 -23.07
C PRO A 23 -22.79 4.41 -23.13
N GLN A 24 -22.60 5.26 -22.14
CA GLN A 24 -23.24 6.56 -22.02
C GLN A 24 -22.20 7.65 -21.89
N VAL A 25 -22.37 8.71 -22.68
CA VAL A 25 -21.52 9.90 -22.56
C VAL A 25 -21.98 10.72 -21.36
N CYS A 26 -21.06 10.97 -20.44
CA CYS A 26 -21.24 11.75 -19.23
C CYS A 26 -20.24 12.89 -19.19
N ILE A 27 -20.52 13.93 -18.40
CA ILE A 27 -19.61 15.04 -18.13
C ILE A 27 -19.33 15.03 -16.63
N THR A 28 -18.08 14.94 -16.26
CA THR A 28 -17.65 14.97 -14.88
C THR A 28 -17.72 16.39 -14.30
N LYS A 29 -17.53 16.52 -12.96
CA LYS A 29 -17.58 17.81 -12.26
C LYS A 29 -16.50 18.79 -12.76
N ASP A 30 -15.36 18.31 -13.19
CA ASP A 30 -14.24 19.05 -13.78
C ASP A 30 -14.42 19.34 -15.29
N ASN A 31 -15.67 19.13 -15.81
CA ASN A 31 -16.08 19.39 -17.18
C ASN A 31 -15.35 18.52 -18.23
N VAL A 32 -14.95 17.32 -17.87
CA VAL A 32 -14.36 16.34 -18.78
C VAL A 32 -15.44 15.40 -19.31
N GLN A 33 -15.44 15.21 -20.62
CA GLN A 33 -16.32 14.25 -21.29
C GLN A 33 -15.76 12.84 -21.20
N VAL A 34 -16.56 11.91 -20.66
CA VAL A 34 -16.21 10.50 -20.50
C VAL A 34 -17.31 9.60 -21.04
N SER A 35 -16.94 8.47 -21.62
CA SER A 35 -17.86 7.38 -21.95
C SER A 35 -17.79 6.34 -20.83
N VAL A 36 -18.94 5.99 -20.26
CA VAL A 36 -19.02 5.04 -19.16
C VAL A 36 -20.01 3.95 -19.52
N ASP A 37 -19.63 2.69 -19.31
CA ASP A 37 -20.48 1.52 -19.45
C ASP A 37 -20.45 0.67 -18.17
N GLY A 38 -21.46 -0.18 -18.04
CA GLY A 38 -21.58 -0.99 -16.83
C GLY A 38 -22.46 -2.20 -17.00
N ILE A 39 -22.51 -2.98 -15.94
CA ILE A 39 -23.31 -4.20 -15.84
C ILE A 39 -24.21 -4.09 -14.62
N LEU A 40 -25.48 -4.40 -14.82
CA LEU A 40 -26.50 -4.40 -13.79
C LEU A 40 -26.93 -5.84 -13.48
N TYR A 41 -26.96 -6.17 -12.20
CA TYR A 41 -27.46 -7.45 -11.68
C TYR A 41 -28.78 -7.20 -10.98
N LEU A 42 -29.82 -7.91 -11.41
CA LEU A 42 -31.16 -7.79 -10.83
C LEU A 42 -31.84 -9.14 -10.71
N GLN A 43 -32.81 -9.19 -9.80
CA GLN A 43 -33.65 -10.39 -9.57
C GLN A 43 -35.11 -9.98 -9.43
N VAL A 44 -36.00 -10.74 -10.05
CA VAL A 44 -37.44 -10.58 -9.86
C VAL A 44 -37.83 -11.23 -8.54
N VAL A 45 -38.30 -10.43 -7.59
CA VAL A 45 -38.74 -10.88 -6.26
C VAL A 45 -40.25 -11.15 -6.27
N ASP A 46 -41.03 -10.29 -6.92
CA ASP A 46 -42.46 -10.41 -7.06
C ASP A 46 -42.85 -10.55 -8.52
N PRO A 47 -43.17 -11.80 -8.99
CA PRO A 47 -43.54 -12.05 -10.40
C PRO A 47 -44.81 -11.37 -10.86
N GLU A 48 -45.75 -11.11 -9.94
CA GLU A 48 -47.00 -10.44 -10.25
C GLU A 48 -46.75 -8.98 -10.59
N LYS A 49 -46.04 -8.26 -9.71
CA LYS A 49 -45.60 -6.89 -9.95
C LYS A 49 -44.71 -6.77 -11.19
N GLY A 50 -43.79 -7.72 -11.39
CA GLY A 50 -42.90 -7.75 -12.55
C GLY A 50 -43.60 -8.01 -13.88
N SER A 51 -44.81 -8.58 -13.85
CA SER A 51 -45.60 -8.85 -15.09
C SER A 51 -46.64 -7.79 -15.40
N TYR A 52 -47.17 -7.11 -14.37
CA TYR A 52 -48.28 -6.15 -14.52
C TYR A 52 -47.88 -4.72 -14.11
N GLY A 53 -46.78 -4.53 -13.38
CA GLY A 53 -46.35 -3.22 -12.92
C GLY A 53 -45.65 -2.38 -13.99
N ILE A 54 -44.98 -3.03 -14.93
CA ILE A 54 -44.26 -2.39 -16.02
C ILE A 54 -44.20 -3.32 -17.22
N ASP A 55 -44.17 -2.75 -18.44
CA ASP A 55 -44.16 -3.49 -19.68
C ASP A 55 -42.85 -4.25 -19.90
N ASP A 56 -41.71 -3.56 -19.72
CA ASP A 56 -40.37 -4.15 -19.78
C ASP A 56 -39.46 -3.60 -18.63
N TYR A 57 -39.41 -4.35 -17.54
CA TYR A 57 -38.60 -3.98 -16.40
C TYR A 57 -37.08 -3.97 -16.71
N ARG A 58 -36.62 -4.80 -17.64
CA ARG A 58 -35.20 -4.86 -18.04
C ARG A 58 -34.77 -3.57 -18.72
N PHE A 59 -35.54 -3.16 -19.70
CA PHE A 59 -35.29 -1.91 -20.42
C PHE A 59 -35.41 -0.70 -19.50
N ALA A 60 -36.47 -0.64 -18.70
CA ALA A 60 -36.68 0.47 -17.78
C ALA A 60 -35.55 0.58 -16.73
N THR A 61 -35.11 -0.54 -16.13
CA THR A 61 -34.01 -0.54 -15.14
C THR A 61 -32.69 -0.15 -15.80
N ALA A 62 -32.42 -0.60 -17.03
CA ALA A 62 -31.21 -0.18 -17.76
C ALA A 62 -31.21 1.33 -18.06
N GLN A 63 -32.37 1.91 -18.47
CA GLN A 63 -32.49 3.36 -18.70
C GLN A 63 -32.31 4.17 -17.40
N MET A 64 -32.85 3.66 -16.30
CA MET A 64 -32.62 4.26 -14.99
C MET A 64 -31.14 4.21 -14.58
N ALA A 65 -30.48 3.07 -14.80
CA ALA A 65 -29.06 2.92 -14.54
C ALA A 65 -28.24 3.97 -15.31
N GLN A 66 -28.52 4.15 -16.61
CA GLN A 66 -27.86 5.17 -17.43
C GLN A 66 -28.04 6.59 -16.89
N THR A 67 -29.28 6.92 -16.50
CA THR A 67 -29.61 8.27 -16.03
C THR A 67 -28.99 8.55 -14.66
N THR A 68 -29.06 7.59 -13.76
CA THR A 68 -28.44 7.69 -12.42
C THR A 68 -26.93 7.74 -12.50
N MET A 69 -26.32 6.89 -13.34
CA MET A 69 -24.89 6.89 -13.59
C MET A 69 -24.40 8.26 -14.09
N ARG A 70 -25.13 8.86 -15.06
CA ARG A 70 -24.82 10.22 -15.55
C ARG A 70 -24.85 11.24 -14.41
N SER A 71 -25.84 11.15 -13.52
CA SER A 71 -25.98 12.05 -12.38
C SER A 71 -24.84 11.87 -11.37
N GLU A 72 -24.47 10.63 -11.04
CA GLU A 72 -23.40 10.36 -10.06
C GLU A 72 -22.02 10.73 -10.61
N ILE A 73 -21.71 10.39 -11.84
CA ILE A 73 -20.45 10.80 -12.50
C ILE A 73 -20.34 12.33 -12.58
N GLY A 74 -21.46 13.04 -12.82
CA GLY A 74 -21.46 14.51 -12.85
C GLY A 74 -21.15 15.20 -11.52
N LYS A 75 -21.18 14.48 -10.40
CA LYS A 75 -20.86 15.01 -9.07
C LYS A 75 -19.38 14.87 -8.69
N ILE A 76 -18.64 14.05 -9.42
CA ILE A 76 -17.29 13.60 -9.06
C ILE A 76 -16.28 14.07 -10.13
N GLU A 77 -15.06 14.37 -9.71
CA GLU A 77 -13.94 14.69 -10.60
C GLU A 77 -13.41 13.40 -11.25
N LEU A 78 -12.82 13.54 -12.45
CA LEU A 78 -12.35 12.39 -13.23
C LEU A 78 -11.36 11.51 -12.45
N ASP A 79 -10.36 12.11 -11.79
CA ASP A 79 -9.36 11.38 -11.03
C ASP A 79 -10.00 10.56 -9.88
N ASN A 80 -10.99 11.14 -9.21
CA ASN A 80 -11.71 10.48 -8.13
C ASN A 80 -12.66 9.40 -8.63
N SER A 81 -13.16 9.50 -9.87
CA SER A 81 -14.06 8.50 -10.45
C SER A 81 -13.40 7.12 -10.61
N PHE A 82 -12.08 7.07 -10.79
CA PHE A 82 -11.32 5.81 -10.85
C PHE A 82 -11.10 5.18 -9.47
N SER A 83 -10.94 5.99 -8.43
CA SER A 83 -10.66 5.53 -7.06
C SER A 83 -11.92 5.25 -6.24
N GLU A 84 -13.03 5.92 -6.51
CA GLU A 84 -14.30 5.83 -5.77
C GLU A 84 -15.36 4.99 -6.49
N ARG A 85 -14.97 4.07 -7.35
CA ARG A 85 -15.92 3.23 -8.14
C ARG A 85 -16.95 2.52 -7.25
N ASP A 86 -16.52 1.95 -6.13
CA ASP A 86 -17.41 1.24 -5.22
C ASP A 86 -18.50 2.15 -4.64
N ARG A 87 -18.14 3.38 -4.28
CA ARG A 87 -19.08 4.38 -3.79
C ARG A 87 -20.10 4.79 -4.84
N ILE A 88 -19.65 4.94 -6.10
CA ILE A 88 -20.53 5.24 -7.23
C ILE A 88 -21.47 4.07 -7.47
N ASN A 89 -20.97 2.84 -7.50
CA ASN A 89 -21.76 1.63 -7.68
C ASN A 89 -22.85 1.52 -6.60
N ASP A 90 -22.51 1.73 -5.32
CA ASP A 90 -23.46 1.70 -4.21
C ASP A 90 -24.54 2.79 -4.32
N ALA A 91 -24.16 3.99 -4.75
CA ALA A 91 -25.10 5.09 -4.93
C ALA A 91 -26.09 4.80 -6.07
N ILE A 92 -25.60 4.23 -7.17
CA ILE A 92 -26.41 3.82 -8.31
C ILE A 92 -27.39 2.72 -7.89
N VAL A 93 -26.91 1.67 -7.21
CA VAL A 93 -27.74 0.57 -6.72
C VAL A 93 -28.88 1.08 -5.86
N ARG A 94 -28.60 1.92 -4.86
CA ARG A 94 -29.62 2.48 -3.97
C ARG A 94 -30.70 3.25 -4.74
N SER A 95 -30.29 4.12 -5.65
CA SER A 95 -31.23 4.93 -6.43
C SER A 95 -32.12 4.10 -7.35
N ILE A 96 -31.57 3.02 -7.93
CA ILE A 96 -32.32 2.16 -8.84
C ILE A 96 -33.23 1.23 -8.02
N ASP A 97 -32.76 0.68 -6.90
CA ASP A 97 -33.52 -0.24 -6.05
C ASP A 97 -34.79 0.44 -5.50
N GLU A 98 -34.67 1.68 -5.01
CA GLU A 98 -35.82 2.49 -4.58
C GLU A 98 -36.86 2.67 -5.69
N ALA A 99 -36.41 2.89 -6.91
CA ALA A 99 -37.30 3.17 -8.03
C ALA A 99 -37.86 1.90 -8.70
N SER A 100 -37.20 0.75 -8.55
CA SER A 100 -37.63 -0.55 -9.09
C SER A 100 -38.50 -1.37 -8.13
N ASP A 101 -38.57 -0.98 -6.84
CA ASP A 101 -39.37 -1.66 -5.84
C ASP A 101 -40.89 -1.79 -6.22
N PRO A 102 -41.55 -0.76 -6.78
CA PRO A 102 -42.92 -0.90 -7.27
C PRO A 102 -43.15 -1.98 -8.36
N TRP A 103 -42.07 -2.32 -9.07
CA TRP A 103 -42.09 -3.34 -10.13
C TRP A 103 -41.78 -4.74 -9.61
N GLY A 104 -41.49 -4.89 -8.29
CA GLY A 104 -41.14 -6.16 -7.70
C GLY A 104 -39.78 -6.70 -8.18
N VAL A 105 -38.89 -5.82 -8.61
CA VAL A 105 -37.55 -6.12 -9.10
C VAL A 105 -36.56 -5.56 -8.08
N LYS A 106 -35.63 -6.40 -7.64
CA LYS A 106 -34.55 -6.02 -6.74
C LYS A 106 -33.24 -5.92 -7.50
N VAL A 107 -32.56 -4.80 -7.34
CA VAL A 107 -31.20 -4.61 -7.87
C VAL A 107 -30.21 -5.11 -6.84
N THR A 108 -29.45 -6.11 -7.21
CA THR A 108 -28.45 -6.74 -6.32
C THR A 108 -27.14 -5.99 -6.37
N ARG A 109 -26.69 -5.63 -7.57
CA ARG A 109 -25.38 -5.01 -7.79
C ARG A 109 -25.35 -4.25 -9.11
N TYR A 110 -24.57 -3.18 -9.14
CA TYR A 110 -24.15 -2.49 -10.34
C TYR A 110 -22.64 -2.41 -10.38
N GLU A 111 -22.02 -2.65 -11.53
CA GLU A 111 -20.58 -2.55 -11.71
C GLU A 111 -20.26 -1.72 -12.93
N ILE A 112 -19.49 -0.66 -12.73
CA ILE A 112 -18.90 0.11 -13.81
C ILE A 112 -17.82 -0.78 -14.45
N ARG A 113 -17.97 -1.05 -15.77
CA ARG A 113 -17.00 -1.84 -16.54
C ARG A 113 -15.81 -0.98 -16.90
N ASP A 114 -16.05 0.12 -17.60
CA ASP A 114 -15.01 1.03 -18.06
C ASP A 114 -15.43 2.50 -17.97
N ILE A 115 -14.42 3.38 -17.80
CA ILE A 115 -14.55 4.83 -17.84
C ILE A 115 -13.51 5.32 -18.84
N THR A 116 -13.94 5.66 -20.04
CA THR A 116 -13.06 6.05 -21.14
C THR A 116 -13.16 7.54 -21.39
N PRO A 117 -12.16 8.34 -21.01
CA PRO A 117 -12.09 9.76 -21.37
C PRO A 117 -11.75 9.92 -22.87
N THR A 118 -11.95 11.12 -23.40
CA THR A 118 -11.58 11.46 -24.77
C THR A 118 -10.05 11.33 -24.96
N ASP A 119 -9.61 10.92 -26.15
CA ASP A 119 -8.18 10.68 -26.44
C ASP A 119 -7.25 11.86 -26.11
N THR A 120 -7.71 13.08 -26.31
CA THR A 120 -6.96 14.30 -25.95
C THR A 120 -6.72 14.43 -24.46
N ILE A 121 -7.72 14.10 -23.66
CA ILE A 121 -7.63 14.11 -22.19
C ILE A 121 -6.75 12.96 -21.69
N LEU A 122 -6.90 11.77 -22.29
CA LEU A 122 -6.08 10.61 -21.98
C LEU A 122 -4.58 10.91 -22.18
N GLN A 123 -4.21 11.56 -23.27
CA GLN A 123 -2.83 11.97 -23.54
C GLN A 123 -2.34 12.99 -22.50
N ALA A 124 -3.15 13.99 -22.16
CA ALA A 124 -2.80 14.98 -21.15
C ALA A 124 -2.59 14.34 -19.76
N MET A 125 -3.47 13.42 -19.34
CA MET A 125 -3.34 12.67 -18.10
C MET A 125 -2.07 11.80 -18.09
N GLN A 126 -1.74 11.14 -19.19
CA GLN A 126 -0.52 10.34 -19.30
C GLN A 126 0.74 11.21 -19.14
N GLN A 127 0.75 12.40 -19.73
CA GLN A 127 1.86 13.36 -19.56
C GLN A 127 1.97 13.85 -18.11
N GLN A 128 0.85 14.18 -17.48
CA GLN A 128 0.81 14.61 -16.08
C GLN A 128 1.32 13.51 -15.14
N VAL A 129 0.83 12.28 -15.29
CA VAL A 129 1.26 11.13 -14.49
C VAL A 129 2.75 10.83 -14.69
N ARG A 130 3.25 10.98 -15.93
CA ARG A 130 4.67 10.82 -16.23
C ARG A 130 5.52 11.88 -15.52
N ALA A 131 5.14 13.15 -15.62
CA ALA A 131 5.84 14.25 -14.95
C ALA A 131 5.84 14.11 -13.43
N ASP A 132 4.71 13.69 -12.84
CA ASP A 132 4.61 13.40 -11.40
C ASP A 132 5.51 12.25 -10.96
N ARG A 133 5.58 11.18 -11.75
CA ARG A 133 6.47 10.04 -11.47
C ARG A 133 7.94 10.44 -11.58
N GLU A 134 8.32 11.20 -12.59
CA GLU A 134 9.68 11.71 -12.77
C GLU A 134 10.08 12.61 -11.59
N LYS A 135 9.21 13.54 -11.19
CA LYS A 135 9.43 14.40 -10.01
C LYS A 135 9.60 13.58 -8.72
N ARG A 136 8.74 12.60 -8.47
CA ARG A 136 8.85 11.73 -7.28
C ARG A 136 10.13 10.91 -7.31
N ALA A 137 10.52 10.38 -8.47
CA ALA A 137 11.77 9.61 -8.63
C ALA A 137 12.99 10.48 -8.32
N GLU A 138 13.02 11.73 -8.78
CA GLU A 138 14.11 12.68 -8.52
C GLU A 138 14.20 13.05 -7.03
N ILE A 139 13.06 13.30 -6.37
CA ILE A 139 13.01 13.56 -4.93
C ILE A 139 13.56 12.36 -4.16
N LEU A 140 13.06 11.15 -4.42
CA LEU A 140 13.51 9.92 -3.75
C LEU A 140 15.00 9.65 -3.98
N SER A 141 15.50 9.88 -5.19
CA SER A 141 16.93 9.75 -5.50
C SER A 141 17.77 10.74 -4.69
N SER A 142 17.35 12.01 -4.64
CA SER A 142 18.05 13.07 -3.89
C SER A 142 18.01 12.82 -2.38
N GLU A 143 16.90 12.32 -1.85
CA GLU A 143 16.78 11.92 -0.45
C GLU A 143 17.68 10.72 -0.12
N GLY A 144 17.72 9.72 -1.00
CA GLY A 144 18.61 8.56 -0.89
C GLY A 144 20.08 8.94 -0.88
N ASP A 145 20.51 9.83 -1.78
CA ASP A 145 21.87 10.35 -1.83
C ASP A 145 22.25 11.12 -0.56
N LYS A 146 21.32 11.95 -0.07
CA LYS A 146 21.51 12.66 1.20
C LYS A 146 21.67 11.69 2.37
N GLU A 147 20.81 10.69 2.46
CA GLU A 147 20.87 9.69 3.54
C GLU A 147 22.13 8.85 3.46
N ALA A 148 22.54 8.44 2.24
CA ALA A 148 23.80 7.74 2.02
C ALA A 148 25.00 8.56 2.50
N ARG A 149 25.10 9.85 2.16
CA ARG A 149 26.16 10.75 2.61
C ARG A 149 26.19 10.90 4.14
N ILE A 150 25.00 11.03 4.75
CA ILE A 150 24.88 11.12 6.22
C ILE A 150 25.37 9.81 6.87
N ASN A 151 25.00 8.66 6.33
CA ASN A 151 25.39 7.37 6.87
C ASN A 151 26.87 7.09 6.72
N VAL A 152 27.48 7.44 5.59
CA VAL A 152 28.95 7.38 5.38
C VAL A 152 29.67 8.27 6.40
N SER A 153 29.24 9.53 6.53
CA SER A 153 29.86 10.48 7.48
C SER A 153 29.74 10.02 8.94
N LYS A 154 28.60 9.43 9.33
CA LYS A 154 28.43 8.81 10.65
C LYS A 154 29.36 7.60 10.85
N GLY A 155 29.51 6.77 9.81
CA GLY A 155 30.43 5.63 9.81
C GLY A 155 31.89 6.06 9.99
N ASP A 156 32.33 7.06 9.25
CA ASP A 156 33.69 7.60 9.33
C ASP A 156 33.97 8.19 10.72
N ARG A 157 33.03 8.97 11.25
CA ARG A 157 33.15 9.50 12.63
C ARG A 157 33.26 8.37 13.66
N GLN A 158 32.41 7.35 13.55
CA GLN A 158 32.44 6.23 14.50
C GLN A 158 33.76 5.44 14.40
N ASN A 159 34.26 5.25 13.18
CA ASN A 159 35.55 4.59 12.94
C ASN A 159 36.69 5.38 13.55
N ALA A 160 36.77 6.69 13.36
CA ALA A 160 37.77 7.55 13.98
C ALA A 160 37.74 7.49 15.52
N ILE A 161 36.54 7.48 16.13
CA ILE A 161 36.35 7.33 17.58
C ILE A 161 36.87 5.95 18.03
N ASN A 162 36.54 4.88 17.32
CA ASN A 162 36.93 3.52 17.68
C ASN A 162 38.44 3.33 17.57
N LEU A 163 39.08 3.86 16.51
CA LEU A 163 40.53 3.84 16.35
C LEU A 163 41.22 4.58 17.52
N SER A 164 40.76 5.78 17.85
CA SER A 164 41.34 6.58 18.96
C SER A 164 41.18 5.87 20.31
N LYS A 165 40.02 5.24 20.56
CA LYS A 165 39.82 4.42 21.78
C LYS A 165 40.75 3.19 21.81
N GLY A 166 40.92 2.53 20.66
CA GLY A 166 41.82 1.37 20.52
C GLY A 166 43.28 1.74 20.80
N GLU A 167 43.75 2.86 20.23
CA GLU A 167 45.11 3.36 20.50
C GLU A 167 45.32 3.74 21.98
N ARG A 168 44.34 4.41 22.58
CA ARG A 168 44.40 4.72 24.00
C ARG A 168 44.51 3.45 24.85
N GLN A 169 43.66 2.46 24.59
CA GLN A 169 43.66 1.20 25.32
C GLN A 169 44.98 0.44 25.14
N LYS A 170 45.53 0.42 23.93
CA LYS A 170 46.84 -0.17 23.63
C LYS A 170 47.93 0.48 24.46
N ARG A 171 47.99 1.82 24.54
CA ARG A 171 49.00 2.54 25.35
C ARG A 171 48.85 2.22 26.84
N ILE A 172 47.64 2.10 27.37
CA ILE A 172 47.40 1.72 28.77
C ILE A 172 47.89 0.31 29.02
N ASN A 173 47.50 -0.67 28.20
CA ASN A 173 47.92 -2.06 28.34
C ASN A 173 49.44 -2.23 28.23
N GLU A 174 50.11 -1.49 27.33
CA GLU A 174 51.57 -1.47 27.21
C GLU A 174 52.25 -0.89 28.46
N ALA A 175 51.69 0.18 29.03
CA ALA A 175 52.23 0.79 30.25
C ALA A 175 52.05 -0.12 31.47
N GLU A 176 50.89 -0.74 31.62
CA GLU A 176 50.61 -1.72 32.68
C GLU A 176 51.52 -2.95 32.55
N GLY A 177 51.68 -3.49 31.33
CA GLY A 177 52.60 -4.62 31.09
C GLY A 177 54.05 -4.30 31.42
N ARG A 178 54.53 -3.10 31.08
CA ARG A 178 55.90 -2.64 31.46
C ARG A 178 56.07 -2.48 32.97
N ALA A 179 55.04 -1.93 33.65
CA ALA A 179 55.07 -1.78 35.08
C ALA A 179 55.10 -3.14 35.81
N GLU A 180 54.29 -4.10 35.30
CA GLU A 180 54.30 -5.46 35.88
C GLU A 180 55.56 -6.21 35.57
N ALA A 181 56.11 -6.13 34.37
CA ALA A 181 57.42 -6.69 34.04
C ALA A 181 58.53 -6.13 34.93
N THR A 182 58.55 -4.82 35.22
CA THR A 182 59.50 -4.18 36.10
C THR A 182 59.37 -4.66 37.55
N LYS A 183 58.17 -4.86 38.06
CA LYS A 183 57.89 -5.42 39.38
C LYS A 183 58.41 -6.87 39.51
N ILE A 184 58.15 -7.69 38.52
CA ILE A 184 58.63 -9.10 38.52
C ILE A 184 60.14 -9.16 38.47
N LEU A 185 60.77 -8.34 37.62
CA LEU A 185 62.22 -8.25 37.56
C LEU A 185 62.81 -7.78 38.89
N ALA A 186 62.22 -6.76 39.52
CA ALA A 186 62.67 -6.27 40.82
C ALA A 186 62.54 -7.34 41.94
N ALA A 187 61.42 -8.08 41.95
CA ALA A 187 61.21 -9.18 42.88
C ALA A 187 62.26 -10.31 42.67
N ALA A 188 62.41 -10.74 41.38
CA ALA A 188 63.45 -11.78 41.11
C ALA A 188 64.89 -11.38 41.44
N THR A 189 65.23 -10.11 41.21
CA THR A 189 66.57 -9.61 41.59
C THR A 189 66.75 -9.53 43.13
N ALA A 190 65.67 -9.13 43.84
CA ALA A 190 65.73 -9.12 45.32
C ALA A 190 65.83 -10.53 45.89
N ASP A 191 65.12 -11.50 45.36
CA ASP A 191 65.21 -12.91 45.76
C ASP A 191 66.59 -13.47 45.44
N GLY A 192 67.14 -13.21 44.25
CA GLY A 192 68.48 -13.63 43.89
C GLY A 192 69.58 -13.02 44.81
N ILE A 193 69.46 -11.74 45.15
CA ILE A 193 70.36 -11.10 46.08
C ILE A 193 70.23 -11.71 47.52
N GLY A 194 68.97 -12.04 47.90
CA GLY A 194 68.72 -12.72 49.18
C GLY A 194 69.37 -14.11 49.27
N GLU A 195 69.29 -14.90 48.19
CA GLU A 195 69.93 -16.22 48.11
C GLU A 195 71.45 -16.13 48.15
N VAL A 196 72.06 -15.20 47.43
CA VAL A 196 73.51 -14.95 47.48
C VAL A 196 73.95 -14.52 48.88
N ALA A 197 73.17 -13.61 49.51
CA ALA A 197 73.46 -13.18 50.89
C ALA A 197 73.33 -14.32 51.90
N ALA A 198 72.38 -15.24 51.73
CA ALA A 198 72.24 -16.44 52.57
C ALA A 198 73.44 -17.42 52.39
N ALA A 199 73.84 -17.63 51.13
CA ALA A 199 75.01 -18.49 50.83
C ALA A 199 76.32 -17.95 51.41
N LEU A 200 76.50 -16.65 51.44
CA LEU A 200 77.69 -16.00 52.07
C LEU A 200 77.70 -16.09 53.59
N LYS A 201 76.55 -16.30 54.23
CA LYS A 201 76.44 -16.50 55.68
C LYS A 201 76.67 -17.95 56.12
N LEU A 202 76.73 -18.92 55.24
CA LEU A 202 77.07 -20.31 55.55
C LEU A 202 78.57 -20.46 55.79
N PRO A 203 78.99 -21.23 56.81
CA PRO A 203 80.43 -21.36 57.21
C PRO A 203 81.31 -22.02 56.11
N LYS A 204 80.75 -22.68 55.10
CA LYS A 204 81.47 -23.24 53.93
C LYS A 204 81.83 -22.21 52.84
N GLY A 205 81.25 -21.04 52.84
CA GLY A 205 81.56 -19.99 51.89
C GLY A 205 82.78 -19.11 52.24
N ARG A 206 83.44 -19.37 53.34
CA ARG A 206 84.64 -18.61 53.80
C ARG A 206 85.97 -19.31 53.51
N GLN A 207 85.97 -20.44 52.85
CA GLN A 207 87.19 -21.18 52.51
C GLN A 207 87.42 -21.28 50.98
N ALA A 208 87.12 -20.23 50.22
CA ALA A 208 87.59 -20.06 48.85
C ALA A 208 88.14 -18.65 48.69
#